data_9f4a4560b4b5138a0bacc81676d8d21f
#
_entry.id   9f4a4560b4b5138a0bacc81676d8d21f
#
_cell.length_a   1.000
_cell.length_b   1.000
_cell.length_c   1.000
_cell.angle_alpha   90.00
_cell.angle_beta   90.00
_cell.angle_gamma   90.00
#
_symmetry.space_group_name_H-M   'P 1'
#
loop_
_entity.id
_entity.type
_entity.pdbx_description
1 polymer ?
#
loop_
_entity_poly.entity_id
_entity_poly.type
_entity_poly.pdbx_seq_one_letter_code
_entity_poly.pdbx_strand_id
1 'polypeptide(L)'
;MKKLFLLPLALGLSFCNCQKSTIPKNNTVAIESECPENGKCTIQIFRNKNMEVKTDEFGSIYQAMNDDSNKSVVVYQYNRNVEEGLQDGQHREEIIFEINNSDAEIQLSDKELQETKMLFGRHCYCKGQAGNFKVEKGTLNLTNKAGIVTVALDFQITKVPQLFTTVRATVK
;
A
#
# COMPACT_ATOMS: atom_id res chain seq x y z
N MET A 1 73.16 3.35 -30.90
CA MET A 1 71.86 2.98 -31.48
C MET A 1 70.94 2.61 -30.33
N LYS A 2 70.12 3.59 -29.83
CA LYS A 2 69.21 3.41 -28.73
C LYS A 2 67.82 3.18 -29.32
N LYS A 3 67.24 1.98 -29.13
CA LYS A 3 65.87 1.67 -29.51
C LYS A 3 64.92 2.11 -28.40
N LEU A 4 64.09 3.09 -28.71
CA LEU A 4 63.04 3.61 -27.84
C LEU A 4 61.78 2.71 -27.99
N PHE A 5 61.42 2.00 -26.92
CA PHE A 5 60.19 1.19 -26.86
C PHE A 5 59.02 2.08 -26.41
N LEU A 6 58.14 2.37 -27.32
CA LEU A 6 56.84 3.03 -27.03
C LEU A 6 55.85 1.97 -26.58
N LEU A 7 55.43 2.06 -25.30
CA LEU A 7 54.37 1.26 -24.72
C LEU A 7 53.00 1.94 -24.96
N PRO A 8 52.01 1.32 -25.56
CA PRO A 8 50.71 1.92 -25.68
C PRO A 8 49.93 1.80 -24.37
N LEU A 9 49.53 2.93 -23.79
CA LEU A 9 48.68 3.07 -22.65
C LEU A 9 47.21 2.79 -23.08
N ALA A 10 46.70 1.57 -22.79
CA ALA A 10 45.31 1.24 -23.04
C ALA A 10 44.38 1.87 -21.94
N LEU A 11 43.68 2.96 -22.29
CA LEU A 11 42.61 3.50 -21.46
C LEU A 11 41.40 2.52 -21.47
N GLY A 12 41.22 1.79 -20.38
CA GLY A 12 40.01 1.01 -20.15
C GLY A 12 38.83 1.93 -19.84
N LEU A 13 37.91 2.08 -20.79
CA LEU A 13 36.62 2.71 -20.57
C LEU A 13 35.72 1.74 -19.80
N SER A 14 35.60 1.93 -18.48
CA SER A 14 34.62 1.25 -17.64
C SER A 14 33.24 1.77 -17.98
N PHE A 15 32.47 1.05 -18.79
CA PHE A 15 31.06 1.31 -19.00
C PHE A 15 30.31 0.94 -17.71
N CYS A 16 29.87 1.95 -16.95
CA CYS A 16 28.87 1.79 -15.89
C CYS A 16 27.56 1.32 -16.55
N ASN A 17 27.27 0.03 -16.44
CA ASN A 17 26.01 -0.56 -16.84
C ASN A 17 24.96 -0.13 -15.80
N CYS A 18 24.27 0.95 -16.07
CA CYS A 18 23.08 1.38 -15.31
C CYS A 18 21.97 0.37 -15.62
N GLN A 19 21.80 -0.65 -14.77
CA GLN A 19 20.64 -1.54 -14.86
C GLN A 19 19.39 -0.71 -14.63
N LYS A 20 18.66 -0.42 -15.72
CA LYS A 20 17.28 0.03 -15.64
C LYS A 20 16.50 -1.06 -14.89
N SER A 21 16.05 -0.76 -13.68
CA SER A 21 15.05 -1.56 -13.00
C SER A 21 13.80 -1.54 -13.86
N THR A 22 13.55 -2.60 -14.59
CA THR A 22 12.29 -2.85 -15.29
C THR A 22 11.23 -3.09 -14.22
N ILE A 23 10.44 -2.07 -13.91
CA ILE A 23 9.15 -2.22 -13.23
C ILE A 23 8.33 -3.17 -14.13
N PRO A 24 7.84 -4.31 -13.63
CA PRO A 24 7.02 -5.19 -14.44
C PRO A 24 5.73 -4.45 -14.81
N LYS A 25 5.64 -4.03 -16.06
CA LYS A 25 4.42 -3.49 -16.68
C LYS A 25 3.49 -4.66 -16.92
N ASN A 26 2.58 -4.97 -15.99
CA ASN A 26 1.31 -5.68 -16.23
C ASN A 26 0.51 -5.92 -14.94
N ASN A 27 0.54 -4.98 -13.98
CA ASN A 27 -0.50 -5.00 -12.97
C ASN A 27 -1.72 -4.29 -13.56
N THR A 28 -2.69 -5.06 -14.03
CA THR A 28 -4.00 -4.51 -14.37
C THR A 28 -4.71 -4.21 -13.06
N VAL A 29 -4.87 -2.92 -12.76
CA VAL A 29 -5.61 -2.45 -11.60
C VAL A 29 -6.92 -1.85 -12.09
N ALA A 30 -8.04 -2.34 -11.59
CA ALA A 30 -9.36 -1.75 -11.79
C ALA A 30 -9.93 -1.37 -10.41
N ILE A 31 -10.24 -0.10 -10.21
CA ILE A 31 -10.97 0.40 -9.05
C ILE A 31 -12.38 0.72 -9.52
N GLU A 32 -13.37 0.05 -8.93
CA GLU A 32 -14.78 0.12 -9.32
C GLU A 32 -15.59 0.99 -8.33
N SER A 33 -15.09 1.14 -7.10
CA SER A 33 -15.69 2.06 -6.13
C SER A 33 -15.43 3.51 -6.54
N GLU A 34 -16.38 4.38 -6.23
CA GLU A 34 -16.24 5.81 -6.44
C GLU A 34 -15.08 6.37 -5.58
N CYS A 35 -14.18 7.10 -6.23
CA CYS A 35 -13.10 7.80 -5.53
C CYS A 35 -13.60 9.17 -5.10
N PRO A 36 -13.39 9.58 -3.83
CA PRO A 36 -13.79 10.90 -3.37
C PRO A 36 -13.26 12.02 -4.26
N GLU A 37 -14.07 13.07 -4.42
CA GLU A 37 -13.70 14.24 -5.22
C GLU A 37 -12.38 14.87 -4.76
N ASN A 38 -11.74 15.61 -5.67
CA ASN A 38 -10.48 16.31 -5.42
C ASN A 38 -9.32 15.43 -4.96
N GLY A 39 -9.28 14.16 -5.40
CA GLY A 39 -8.19 13.26 -5.06
C GLY A 39 -8.01 12.12 -6.05
N LYS A 40 -7.10 11.22 -5.68
CA LYS A 40 -6.78 10.00 -6.45
C LYS A 40 -6.84 8.80 -5.53
N CYS A 41 -7.47 7.74 -6.01
CA CYS A 41 -7.49 6.44 -5.36
C CYS A 41 -6.51 5.50 -6.03
N THR A 42 -5.81 4.71 -5.23
CA THR A 42 -4.90 3.67 -5.69
C THR A 42 -5.10 2.42 -4.85
N ILE A 43 -4.85 1.25 -5.43
CA ILE A 43 -4.74 0.00 -4.70
C ILE A 43 -3.47 -0.72 -5.09
N GLN A 44 -2.78 -1.29 -4.10
CA GLN A 44 -1.55 -2.04 -4.28
C GLN A 44 -1.59 -3.31 -3.44
N ILE A 45 -0.94 -4.36 -3.92
CA ILE A 45 -0.72 -5.60 -3.17
C ILE A 45 0.79 -5.80 -3.03
N PHE A 46 1.26 -5.73 -1.80
CA PHE A 46 2.64 -6.03 -1.44
C PHE A 46 2.74 -7.53 -1.17
N ARG A 47 3.17 -8.25 -2.20
CA ARG A 47 3.33 -9.71 -2.13
C ARG A 47 4.51 -10.08 -1.25
N ASN A 48 4.39 -11.25 -0.59
CA ASN A 48 5.43 -11.77 0.32
C ASN A 48 5.76 -10.82 1.47
N LYS A 49 4.74 -10.15 1.99
CA LYS A 49 4.82 -9.26 3.14
C LYS A 49 3.74 -9.60 4.15
N ASN A 50 4.08 -9.58 5.44
CA ASN A 50 3.13 -9.54 6.53
C ASN A 50 3.04 -8.13 7.12
N MET A 51 2.05 -7.93 7.97
CA MET A 51 1.87 -6.68 8.71
C MET A 51 2.06 -6.93 10.20
N GLU A 52 3.02 -6.22 10.81
CA GLU A 52 3.18 -6.14 12.25
C GLU A 52 2.48 -4.87 12.75
N VAL A 53 1.49 -5.03 13.62
CA VAL A 53 0.76 -3.92 14.23
C VAL A 53 1.25 -3.72 15.66
N LYS A 54 1.65 -2.50 16.00
CA LYS A 54 2.16 -2.11 17.30
C LYS A 54 1.36 -0.95 17.88
N THR A 55 1.39 -0.81 19.19
CA THR A 55 0.81 0.32 19.91
C THR A 55 1.90 0.93 20.77
N ASP A 56 2.05 2.25 20.69
CA ASP A 56 2.98 2.99 21.53
C ASP A 56 2.44 3.21 22.95
N GLU A 57 3.25 3.83 23.80
CA GLU A 57 2.89 4.13 25.20
C GLU A 57 1.73 5.14 25.33
N PHE A 58 1.42 5.88 24.27
CA PHE A 58 0.30 6.83 24.20
C PHE A 58 -0.96 6.22 23.59
N GLY A 59 -0.93 4.93 23.20
CA GLY A 59 -2.03 4.24 22.57
C GLY A 59 -2.16 4.46 21.06
N SER A 60 -1.19 5.10 20.42
CA SER A 60 -1.18 5.29 18.96
C SER A 60 -0.79 3.99 18.27
N ILE A 61 -1.55 3.63 17.25
CA ILE A 61 -1.32 2.42 16.45
C ILE A 61 -0.41 2.77 15.27
N TYR A 62 0.60 1.94 15.03
CA TYR A 62 1.45 1.98 13.85
C TYR A 62 1.67 0.58 13.30
N GLN A 63 2.03 0.48 12.03
CA GLN A 63 2.31 -0.79 11.38
C GLN A 63 3.65 -0.76 10.65
N ALA A 64 4.25 -1.92 10.53
CA ALA A 64 5.42 -2.18 9.70
C ALA A 64 5.18 -3.42 8.82
N MET A 65 5.78 -3.43 7.64
CA MET A 65 5.76 -4.59 6.76
C MET A 65 7.09 -5.33 6.87
N ASN A 66 7.02 -6.64 7.09
CA ASN A 66 8.19 -7.52 7.10
C ASN A 66 8.05 -8.58 6.00
N ASP A 67 9.15 -9.25 5.64
CA ASP A 67 9.14 -10.33 4.67
C ASP A 67 8.44 -11.58 5.22
N ASP A 68 7.48 -12.11 4.46
CA ASP A 68 6.77 -13.34 4.77
C ASP A 68 6.18 -13.95 3.48
N SER A 69 6.75 -15.04 3.01
CA SER A 69 6.35 -15.69 1.76
C SER A 69 4.91 -16.22 1.74
N ASN A 70 4.28 -16.38 2.90
CA ASN A 70 2.94 -16.92 3.03
C ASN A 70 1.84 -15.85 3.01
N LYS A 71 2.23 -14.58 3.05
CA LYS A 71 1.30 -13.47 3.21
C LYS A 71 1.46 -12.39 2.15
N SER A 72 0.42 -11.60 1.98
CA SER A 72 0.43 -10.35 1.21
C SER A 72 -0.31 -9.27 1.95
N VAL A 73 0.10 -8.02 1.75
CA VAL A 73 -0.55 -6.85 2.34
C VAL A 73 -1.25 -6.08 1.25
N VAL A 74 -2.53 -5.82 1.44
CA VAL A 74 -3.37 -5.01 0.55
C VAL A 74 -3.44 -3.60 1.11
N VAL A 75 -3.19 -2.60 0.27
CA VAL A 75 -3.27 -1.18 0.63
C VAL A 75 -4.11 -0.45 -0.39
N TYR A 76 -5.25 0.08 0.03
CA TYR A 76 -6.05 1.03 -0.74
C TYR A 76 -5.85 2.43 -0.15
N GLN A 77 -5.57 3.41 -1.00
CA GLN A 77 -5.32 4.78 -0.57
C GLN A 77 -6.13 5.77 -1.38
N TYR A 78 -6.66 6.76 -0.68
CA TYR A 78 -7.10 8.03 -1.23
C TYR A 78 -6.06 9.10 -0.88
N ASN A 79 -5.64 9.88 -1.87
CA ASN A 79 -4.76 11.03 -1.68
C ASN A 79 -5.44 12.27 -2.26
N ARG A 80 -5.66 13.29 -1.42
CA ARG A 80 -6.22 14.57 -1.87
C ARG A 80 -5.24 15.28 -2.82
N ASN A 81 -5.76 15.89 -3.87
CA ASN A 81 -4.99 16.83 -4.67
C ASN A 81 -4.72 18.09 -3.84
N VAL A 82 -3.45 18.47 -3.74
CA VAL A 82 -3.04 19.65 -2.98
C VAL A 82 -2.72 20.77 -3.95
N GLU A 83 -3.21 21.97 -3.67
CA GLU A 83 -2.84 23.16 -4.44
C GLU A 83 -1.37 23.50 -4.24
N GLU A 84 -0.71 23.97 -5.30
CA GLU A 84 0.70 24.32 -5.25
C GLU A 84 0.93 25.45 -4.24
N GLY A 85 1.90 25.25 -3.32
CA GLY A 85 2.23 26.22 -2.27
C GLY A 85 1.53 26.01 -0.94
N LEU A 86 0.55 25.10 -0.82
CA LEU A 86 -0.09 24.76 0.45
C LEU A 86 0.75 23.70 1.19
N GLN A 87 1.41 24.10 2.30
CA GLN A 87 2.26 23.19 3.09
C GLN A 87 1.45 22.16 3.90
N ASP A 88 0.26 22.51 4.38
CA ASP A 88 -0.55 21.70 5.30
C ASP A 88 -1.82 21.09 4.64
N GLY A 89 -1.91 21.19 3.30
CA GLY A 89 -3.08 20.72 2.55
C GLY A 89 -3.15 19.20 2.37
N GLN A 90 -2.10 18.47 2.75
CA GLN A 90 -2.03 17.03 2.54
C GLN A 90 -3.09 16.28 3.37
N HIS A 91 -3.86 15.44 2.70
CA HIS A 91 -4.80 14.52 3.32
C HIS A 91 -4.76 13.19 2.60
N ARG A 92 -4.43 12.15 3.33
CA ARG A 92 -4.44 10.77 2.86
C ARG A 92 -5.28 9.93 3.80
N GLU A 93 -6.16 9.13 3.25
CA GLU A 93 -6.84 8.07 3.96
C GLU A 93 -6.49 6.73 3.31
N GLU A 94 -6.34 5.69 4.12
CA GLU A 94 -5.98 4.36 3.62
C GLU A 94 -6.66 3.25 4.40
N ILE A 95 -6.93 2.15 3.72
CA ILE A 95 -7.21 0.84 4.31
C ILE A 95 -6.01 -0.05 4.03
N ILE A 96 -5.50 -0.68 5.08
CA ILE A 96 -4.41 -1.64 5.01
C ILE A 96 -4.79 -2.90 5.79
N PHE A 97 -4.55 -4.07 5.18
CA PHE A 97 -4.78 -5.37 5.82
C PHE A 97 -3.94 -6.47 5.19
N GLU A 98 -3.67 -7.55 5.93
CA GLU A 98 -2.95 -8.71 5.42
C GLU A 98 -3.90 -9.85 5.04
N ILE A 99 -3.48 -10.66 4.07
CA ILE A 99 -4.15 -11.90 3.65
C ILE A 99 -3.14 -13.04 3.57
N ASN A 100 -3.56 -14.28 3.78
CA ASN A 100 -2.73 -15.43 3.48
C ASN A 100 -2.76 -15.69 1.96
N ASN A 101 -1.60 -16.00 1.39
CA ASN A 101 -1.48 -16.28 -0.04
C ASN A 101 -2.23 -17.55 -0.46
N SER A 102 -2.48 -18.48 0.48
CA SER A 102 -3.23 -19.72 0.29
C SER A 102 -4.75 -19.55 0.28
N ASP A 103 -5.26 -18.42 0.81
CA ASP A 103 -6.70 -18.22 0.95
C ASP A 103 -7.29 -17.83 -0.42
N ALA A 104 -8.10 -18.73 -0.98
CA ALA A 104 -8.77 -18.47 -2.25
C ALA A 104 -9.98 -17.54 -2.12
N GLU A 105 -10.58 -17.49 -0.93
CA GLU A 105 -11.73 -16.68 -0.59
C GLU A 105 -11.72 -16.32 0.91
N ILE A 106 -12.08 -15.08 1.21
CA ILE A 106 -12.19 -14.55 2.57
C ILE A 106 -13.55 -13.87 2.70
N GLN A 107 -14.33 -14.21 3.70
CA GLN A 107 -15.58 -13.54 4.05
C GLN A 107 -15.56 -13.27 5.56
N LEU A 108 -15.49 -12.00 5.93
CA LEU A 108 -15.38 -11.55 7.32
C LEU A 108 -16.36 -10.41 7.57
N SER A 109 -16.84 -10.32 8.79
CA SER A 109 -17.74 -9.25 9.23
C SER A 109 -17.33 -8.69 10.58
N ASP A 110 -17.51 -7.38 10.72
CA ASP A 110 -17.32 -6.66 11.98
C ASP A 110 -15.98 -6.96 12.66
N LYS A 111 -16.00 -7.51 13.86
CA LYS A 111 -14.78 -7.80 14.63
C LYS A 111 -13.87 -8.84 13.98
N GLU A 112 -14.41 -9.71 13.14
CA GLU A 112 -13.62 -10.71 12.39
C GLU A 112 -12.67 -10.04 11.39
N LEU A 113 -12.94 -8.80 10.96
CA LEU A 113 -12.02 -8.02 10.12
C LEU A 113 -10.62 -7.90 10.75
N GLN A 114 -10.53 -8.02 12.09
CA GLN A 114 -9.25 -7.99 12.79
C GLN A 114 -8.41 -9.26 12.62
N GLU A 115 -8.94 -10.33 12.08
CA GLU A 115 -8.17 -11.52 11.67
C GLU A 115 -7.19 -11.16 10.54
N THR A 116 -7.53 -10.14 9.74
CA THR A 116 -6.65 -9.55 8.72
C THR A 116 -5.81 -8.38 9.25
N LYS A 117 -5.85 -8.06 10.54
CA LYS A 117 -5.22 -6.89 11.17
C LYS A 117 -5.62 -5.56 10.51
N MET A 118 -6.85 -5.48 9.99
CA MET A 118 -7.31 -4.34 9.19
C MET A 118 -7.25 -3.03 9.98
N LEU A 119 -6.58 -2.04 9.38
CA LEU A 119 -6.46 -0.68 9.89
C LEU A 119 -6.98 0.32 8.88
N PHE A 120 -7.62 1.36 9.38
CA PHE A 120 -7.88 2.59 8.68
C PHE A 120 -6.86 3.64 9.12
N GLY A 121 -6.09 4.17 8.20
CA GLY A 121 -5.14 5.24 8.41
C GLY A 121 -5.73 6.57 7.95
N ARG A 122 -5.64 7.60 8.78
CA ARG A 122 -5.97 8.98 8.42
C ARG A 122 -4.77 9.88 8.69
N HIS A 123 -4.21 10.44 7.65
CA HIS A 123 -2.99 11.23 7.68
C HIS A 123 -3.29 12.63 7.14
N CYS A 124 -3.45 13.58 8.05
CA CYS A 124 -3.77 14.97 7.76
C CYS A 124 -3.24 15.87 8.86
N TYR A 125 -3.13 17.16 8.59
CA TYR A 125 -2.87 18.16 9.60
C TYR A 125 -4.19 18.49 10.35
N CYS A 126 -4.76 17.49 11.03
CA CYS A 126 -6.03 17.57 11.73
C CYS A 126 -5.89 17.08 13.18
N LYS A 127 -5.84 18.04 14.12
CA LYS A 127 -5.59 17.79 15.53
C LYS A 127 -6.54 16.74 16.12
N GLY A 128 -5.99 15.67 16.69
CA GLY A 128 -6.74 14.61 17.36
C GLY A 128 -7.50 13.66 16.42
N GLN A 129 -7.37 13.81 15.10
CA GLN A 129 -8.09 12.98 14.11
C GLN A 129 -7.14 12.23 13.15
N ALA A 130 -5.83 12.41 13.29
CA ALA A 130 -4.82 11.68 12.52
C ALA A 130 -4.37 10.41 13.27
N GLY A 131 -3.96 9.40 12.52
CA GLY A 131 -3.44 8.14 13.05
C GLY A 131 -4.07 6.91 12.41
N ASN A 132 -3.79 5.74 12.99
CA ASN A 132 -4.36 4.47 12.55
C ASN A 132 -5.41 3.99 13.55
N PHE A 133 -6.49 3.41 13.02
CA PHE A 133 -7.65 2.95 13.77
C PHE A 133 -7.99 1.53 13.35
N LYS A 134 -8.28 0.64 14.29
CA LYS A 134 -8.77 -0.71 13.98
C LYS A 134 -10.14 -0.62 13.33
N VAL A 135 -10.32 -1.38 12.25
CA VAL A 135 -11.62 -1.53 11.57
C VAL A 135 -12.34 -2.71 12.21
N GLU A 136 -13.41 -2.43 12.95
CA GLU A 136 -14.19 -3.43 13.69
C GLU A 136 -15.67 -3.43 13.31
N LYS A 137 -16.03 -2.69 12.24
CA LYS A 137 -17.38 -2.66 11.67
C LYS A 137 -17.33 -2.68 10.17
N GLY A 138 -18.08 -3.59 9.56
CA GLY A 138 -18.17 -3.71 8.11
C GLY A 138 -18.15 -5.16 7.64
N THR A 139 -17.97 -5.34 6.33
CA THR A 139 -17.91 -6.66 5.68
C THR A 139 -16.79 -6.66 4.64
N LEU A 140 -15.98 -7.70 4.65
CA LEU A 140 -14.97 -7.99 3.64
C LEU A 140 -15.35 -9.26 2.89
N ASN A 141 -15.49 -9.15 1.57
CA ASN A 141 -15.49 -10.28 0.66
C ASN A 141 -14.28 -10.14 -0.27
N LEU A 142 -13.38 -11.10 -0.23
CA LEU A 142 -12.17 -11.09 -1.05
C LEU A 142 -12.02 -12.44 -1.74
N THR A 143 -11.61 -12.41 -3.01
CA THR A 143 -11.16 -13.59 -3.74
C THR A 143 -9.72 -13.41 -4.19
N ASN A 144 -8.94 -14.49 -4.12
CA ASN A 144 -7.55 -14.54 -4.56
C ASN A 144 -7.38 -15.79 -5.44
N LYS A 145 -7.57 -15.64 -6.75
CA LYS A 145 -7.54 -16.76 -7.71
C LYS A 145 -6.59 -16.44 -8.85
N ALA A 146 -5.67 -17.36 -9.14
CA ALA A 146 -4.71 -17.24 -10.24
C ALA A 146 -3.91 -15.91 -10.24
N GLY A 147 -3.56 -15.40 -9.05
CA GLY A 147 -2.84 -14.15 -8.89
C GLY A 147 -3.69 -12.88 -9.02
N ILE A 148 -4.99 -13.03 -9.24
CA ILE A 148 -5.95 -11.93 -9.28
C ILE A 148 -6.64 -11.83 -7.92
N VAL A 149 -6.54 -10.66 -7.29
CA VAL A 149 -7.21 -10.36 -6.03
C VAL A 149 -8.34 -9.39 -6.30
N THR A 150 -9.57 -9.80 -5.95
CA THR A 150 -10.76 -8.93 -6.01
C THR A 150 -11.18 -8.62 -4.58
N VAL A 151 -11.37 -7.34 -4.28
CA VAL A 151 -11.72 -6.83 -2.96
C VAL A 151 -13.09 -6.17 -3.02
N ALA A 152 -13.98 -6.57 -2.14
CA ALA A 152 -15.25 -5.91 -1.87
C ALA A 152 -15.34 -5.68 -0.34
N LEU A 153 -15.07 -4.46 0.09
CA LEU A 153 -15.05 -4.04 1.48
C LEU A 153 -16.04 -2.90 1.68
N ASP A 154 -16.90 -3.03 2.68
CA ASP A 154 -17.69 -1.94 3.28
C ASP A 154 -17.27 -1.81 4.74
N PHE A 155 -17.00 -0.61 5.22
CA PHE A 155 -16.50 -0.42 6.58
C PHE A 155 -16.88 0.92 7.17
N GLN A 156 -16.84 1.00 8.49
CA GLN A 156 -17.13 2.22 9.23
C GLN A 156 -16.17 2.42 10.40
N ILE A 157 -15.63 3.62 10.52
CA ILE A 157 -14.88 4.09 11.69
C ILE A 157 -15.74 5.11 12.45
N THR A 158 -15.95 4.88 13.75
CA THR A 158 -16.74 5.78 14.59
C THR A 158 -15.91 6.86 15.28
N LYS A 159 -14.58 6.68 15.34
CA LYS A 159 -13.67 7.56 16.08
C LYS A 159 -13.29 8.83 15.34
N VAL A 160 -13.28 8.78 14.00
CA VAL A 160 -12.86 9.91 13.15
C VAL A 160 -13.73 9.96 11.90
N PRO A 161 -13.85 11.13 11.24
CA PRO A 161 -14.51 11.24 9.93
C PRO A 161 -13.80 10.40 8.87
N GLN A 162 -14.54 9.94 7.87
CA GLN A 162 -14.05 9.18 6.72
C GLN A 162 -14.47 9.87 5.43
N LEU A 163 -13.63 9.84 4.41
CA LEU A 163 -13.97 10.30 3.05
C LEU A 163 -14.52 9.17 2.19
N PHE A 164 -14.16 7.92 2.49
CA PHE A 164 -14.72 6.75 1.83
C PHE A 164 -15.04 5.64 2.84
N THR A 165 -16.05 4.85 2.54
CA THR A 165 -16.51 3.73 3.37
C THR A 165 -16.59 2.43 2.59
N THR A 166 -16.25 2.46 1.32
CA THR A 166 -16.40 1.35 0.38
C THR A 166 -15.16 1.22 -0.48
N VAL A 167 -14.69 0.00 -0.66
CA VAL A 167 -13.62 -0.34 -1.61
C VAL A 167 -14.11 -1.49 -2.50
N ARG A 168 -14.12 -1.27 -3.80
CA ARG A 168 -14.37 -2.29 -4.83
C ARG A 168 -13.24 -2.22 -5.83
N ALA A 169 -12.41 -3.25 -5.88
CA ALA A 169 -11.24 -3.21 -6.75
C ALA A 169 -10.76 -4.62 -7.13
N THR A 170 -10.16 -4.70 -8.31
CA THR A 170 -9.49 -5.92 -8.81
C THR A 170 -8.04 -5.58 -9.17
N VAL A 171 -7.11 -6.40 -8.69
CA VAL A 171 -5.66 -6.25 -8.89
C VAL A 171 -5.08 -7.57 -9.42
N LYS A 172 -4.32 -7.49 -10.50
CA LYS A 172 -3.60 -8.61 -11.11
C LYS A 172 -2.11 -8.43 -10.98
#